data_b70863602ce2e4aa55012aa30205808d
#
_entry.id   b70863602ce2e4aa55012aa30205808d
#
_cell.length_a   1.000
_cell.length_b   1.000
_cell.length_c   1.000
_cell.angle_alpha   90.00
_cell.angle_beta   90.00
_cell.angle_gamma   90.00
#
_symmetry.space_group_name_H-M   'P 1'
#
loop_
_entity.id
_entity.type
_entity.pdbx_description
1 polymer ?
#
loop_
_entity_poly.entity_id
_entity_poly.type
_entity_poly.pdbx_seq_one_letter_code
_entity_poly.pdbx_strand_id
1 'polypeptide(L)'
;MTKFREFIQKIGSGNHTSENLTRDEAATATRMMLLNEATPVQVGAFLIAHRIKRPTGAELAGMLDAYYELGPKLQSIGQPVIVLGMPYDGRTRTAPINVITALLLAAAGQPVIMHGGDRLPTKYGLPLIEIWQGLGIDWTSLTLEQTQQVFEATGIGFVYTPKHFPLNQILWSYREQLGKRPPLATMELIWCPYAGDAHIIAGFVHPPTEAMFQVALGLRGVRKYTFIKGLEGSCDLPRDRTAIISLSSLNPDELTRLQLVPRDYGFITKNVPLTTTAELINDLQGVLTGNASEMLQTALWNGGFYLWRSGISPDMQAGIDKAAALISSGVVKAKLDEISTVMSDSEPWR
;
A
#
# COMPACT_ATOMS: atom_id res chain seq x y z
N MET A 1 -37.22 6.36 6.67
CA MET A 1 -36.11 5.39 6.83
C MET A 1 -34.82 6.13 6.57
N THR A 2 -33.74 5.83 7.29
CA THR A 2 -32.46 6.45 6.99
C THR A 2 -31.92 5.88 5.69
N LYS A 3 -31.39 6.70 4.81
CA LYS A 3 -30.79 6.32 3.50
C LYS A 3 -29.82 5.13 3.61
N PHE A 4 -29.07 5.05 4.71
CA PHE A 4 -28.11 3.95 4.94
C PHE A 4 -28.79 2.57 5.06
N ARG A 5 -30.03 2.49 5.57
CA ARG A 5 -30.79 1.24 5.64
C ARG A 5 -31.11 0.67 4.26
N GLU A 6 -31.33 1.52 3.27
CA GLU A 6 -31.59 1.11 1.88
C GLU A 6 -30.36 0.42 1.29
N PHE A 7 -29.16 0.91 1.57
CA PHE A 7 -27.91 0.25 1.13
C PHE A 7 -27.76 -1.14 1.76
N ILE A 8 -28.05 -1.28 3.06
CA ILE A 8 -28.01 -2.60 3.72
C ILE A 8 -29.03 -3.55 3.10
N GLN A 9 -30.26 -3.09 2.84
CA GLN A 9 -31.29 -3.91 2.19
C GLN A 9 -30.84 -4.37 0.82
N LYS A 10 -30.24 -3.49 0.03
CA LYS A 10 -29.77 -3.79 -1.33
C LYS A 10 -28.69 -4.87 -1.34
N ILE A 11 -27.64 -4.74 -0.51
CA ILE A 11 -26.52 -5.69 -0.50
C ILE A 11 -26.73 -6.92 0.39
N GLY A 12 -27.70 -6.89 1.29
CA GLY A 12 -27.90 -7.89 2.34
C GLY A 12 -29.13 -8.77 2.17
N SER A 13 -29.83 -8.73 1.04
CA SER A 13 -31.08 -9.46 0.82
C SER A 13 -30.94 -10.98 0.69
N GLY A 14 -29.72 -11.49 0.52
CA GLY A 14 -29.42 -12.93 0.39
C GLY A 14 -28.59 -13.27 -0.86
N ASN A 15 -28.13 -14.52 -0.94
CA ASN A 15 -27.16 -14.94 -1.98
C ASN A 15 -27.64 -14.75 -3.43
N HIS A 16 -28.94 -14.76 -3.66
CA HIS A 16 -29.54 -14.66 -5.00
C HIS A 16 -30.36 -13.36 -5.22
N THR A 17 -30.54 -12.57 -4.18
CA THR A 17 -31.38 -11.36 -4.19
C THR A 17 -30.61 -10.09 -3.84
N SER A 18 -29.36 -10.23 -3.41
CA SER A 18 -28.49 -9.08 -3.17
C SER A 18 -28.11 -8.41 -4.49
N GLU A 19 -28.18 -7.09 -4.50
CA GLU A 19 -27.79 -6.26 -5.64
C GLU A 19 -26.48 -5.53 -5.37
N ASN A 20 -25.84 -5.09 -6.43
CA ASN A 20 -24.66 -4.24 -6.33
C ASN A 20 -25.07 -2.79 -6.06
N LEU A 21 -24.28 -2.09 -5.26
CA LEU A 21 -24.39 -0.64 -5.18
C LEU A 21 -23.84 -0.03 -6.47
N THR A 22 -24.42 1.09 -6.88
CA THR A 22 -23.76 1.96 -7.86
C THR A 22 -22.52 2.61 -7.23
N ARG A 23 -21.65 3.19 -8.06
CA ARG A 23 -20.48 3.96 -7.57
C ARG A 23 -20.90 5.06 -6.59
N ASP A 24 -21.95 5.81 -6.92
CA ASP A 24 -22.45 6.91 -6.08
C ASP A 24 -23.07 6.44 -4.77
N GLU A 25 -23.79 5.30 -4.81
CA GLU A 25 -24.34 4.68 -3.60
C GLU A 25 -23.20 4.20 -2.67
N ALA A 26 -22.17 3.56 -3.22
CA ALA A 26 -21.01 3.11 -2.46
C ALA A 26 -20.20 4.30 -1.88
N ALA A 27 -20.03 5.38 -2.65
CA ALA A 27 -19.43 6.61 -2.17
C ALA A 27 -20.25 7.22 -1.02
N THR A 28 -21.56 7.31 -1.18
CA THR A 28 -22.46 7.84 -0.15
C THR A 28 -22.42 6.98 1.12
N ALA A 29 -22.50 5.65 0.99
CA ALA A 29 -22.44 4.75 2.15
C ALA A 29 -21.11 4.89 2.89
N THR A 30 -20.01 4.97 2.17
CA THR A 30 -18.67 5.13 2.77
C THR A 30 -18.51 6.48 3.45
N ARG A 31 -19.01 7.57 2.84
CA ARG A 31 -19.05 8.91 3.44
C ARG A 31 -19.84 8.91 4.75
N MET A 32 -21.04 8.31 4.75
CA MET A 32 -21.88 8.23 5.94
C MET A 32 -21.20 7.44 7.06
N MET A 33 -20.43 6.40 6.75
CA MET A 33 -19.64 5.67 7.73
C MET A 33 -18.51 6.52 8.32
N LEU A 34 -17.74 7.22 7.46
CA LEU A 34 -16.64 8.07 7.88
C LEU A 34 -17.10 9.27 8.71
N LEU A 35 -18.24 9.87 8.36
CA LEU A 35 -18.83 11.00 9.09
C LEU A 35 -19.67 10.59 10.32
N ASN A 36 -19.70 9.27 10.65
CA ASN A 36 -20.48 8.73 11.76
C ASN A 36 -22.00 9.01 11.67
N GLU A 37 -22.52 9.10 10.45
CA GLU A 37 -23.95 9.28 10.18
C GLU A 37 -24.71 7.95 10.18
N ALA A 38 -24.01 6.82 10.06
CA ALA A 38 -24.55 5.47 10.21
C ALA A 38 -24.30 4.96 11.63
N THR A 39 -25.30 4.31 12.23
CA THR A 39 -25.15 3.73 13.57
C THR A 39 -24.17 2.56 13.58
N PRO A 40 -23.54 2.21 14.73
CA PRO A 40 -22.62 1.07 14.82
C PRO A 40 -23.22 -0.24 14.29
N VAL A 41 -24.50 -0.50 14.59
CA VAL A 41 -25.22 -1.70 14.10
C VAL A 41 -25.37 -1.67 12.58
N GLN A 42 -25.64 -0.51 11.99
CA GLN A 42 -25.76 -0.34 10.55
C GLN A 42 -24.39 -0.54 9.86
N VAL A 43 -23.32 0.02 10.41
CA VAL A 43 -21.97 -0.15 9.88
C VAL A 43 -21.56 -1.62 9.92
N GLY A 44 -21.75 -2.31 11.05
CA GLY A 44 -21.44 -3.73 11.18
C GLY A 44 -22.22 -4.59 10.19
N ALA A 45 -23.54 -4.38 10.09
CA ALA A 45 -24.40 -5.10 9.14
C ALA A 45 -23.95 -4.85 7.68
N PHE A 46 -23.66 -3.59 7.33
CA PHE A 46 -23.19 -3.23 5.98
C PHE A 46 -21.86 -3.90 5.65
N LEU A 47 -20.86 -3.77 6.51
CA LEU A 47 -19.52 -4.30 6.26
C LEU A 47 -19.52 -5.82 6.09
N ILE A 48 -20.30 -6.55 6.89
CA ILE A 48 -20.38 -8.01 6.78
C ILE A 48 -21.20 -8.44 5.56
N ALA A 49 -22.33 -7.78 5.27
CA ALA A 49 -23.13 -8.06 4.07
C ALA A 49 -22.33 -7.79 2.80
N HIS A 50 -21.65 -6.65 2.71
CA HIS A 50 -20.81 -6.27 1.59
C HIS A 50 -19.64 -7.26 1.37
N ARG A 51 -19.06 -7.77 2.48
CA ARG A 51 -18.03 -8.81 2.42
C ARG A 51 -18.56 -10.12 1.84
N ILE A 52 -19.76 -10.57 2.29
CA ILE A 52 -20.36 -11.84 1.86
C ILE A 52 -20.77 -11.76 0.39
N LYS A 53 -21.43 -10.66 0.00
CA LYS A 53 -21.80 -10.37 -1.40
C LYS A 53 -20.57 -10.30 -2.31
N ARG A 54 -19.44 -9.88 -1.79
CA ARG A 54 -18.21 -9.45 -2.48
C ARG A 54 -18.41 -8.14 -3.24
N PRO A 55 -17.54 -7.15 -3.05
CA PRO A 55 -17.63 -5.88 -3.75
C PRO A 55 -17.36 -6.04 -5.25
N THR A 56 -17.92 -5.12 -6.04
CA THR A 56 -17.57 -4.91 -7.44
C THR A 56 -16.48 -3.84 -7.56
N GLY A 57 -15.87 -3.71 -8.74
CA GLY A 57 -14.93 -2.61 -9.02
C GLY A 57 -15.59 -1.24 -8.94
N ALA A 58 -16.86 -1.11 -9.35
CA ALA A 58 -17.62 0.14 -9.23
C ALA A 58 -17.86 0.53 -7.78
N GLU A 59 -18.19 -0.42 -6.91
CA GLU A 59 -18.32 -0.19 -5.48
C GLU A 59 -16.98 0.24 -4.85
N LEU A 60 -15.86 -0.39 -5.22
CA LEU A 60 -14.53 0.04 -4.77
C LEU A 60 -14.19 1.45 -5.26
N ALA A 61 -14.55 1.80 -6.51
CA ALA A 61 -14.38 3.15 -7.03
C ALA A 61 -15.13 4.19 -6.19
N GLY A 62 -16.39 3.91 -5.83
CA GLY A 62 -17.18 4.79 -4.96
C GLY A 62 -16.59 4.93 -3.56
N MET A 63 -16.09 3.84 -2.96
CA MET A 63 -15.41 3.90 -1.68
C MET A 63 -14.15 4.78 -1.75
N LEU A 64 -13.35 4.65 -2.82
CA LEU A 64 -12.19 5.50 -3.07
C LEU A 64 -12.57 6.97 -3.30
N ASP A 65 -13.73 7.26 -3.90
CA ASP A 65 -14.21 8.63 -4.06
C ASP A 65 -14.47 9.31 -2.72
N ALA A 66 -15.09 8.60 -1.75
CA ALA A 66 -15.27 9.08 -0.39
C ALA A 66 -13.94 9.28 0.35
N TYR A 67 -12.98 8.37 0.19
CA TYR A 67 -11.64 8.50 0.74
C TYR A 67 -10.86 9.66 0.10
N TYR A 68 -11.04 9.90 -1.18
CA TYR A 68 -10.45 11.04 -1.85
C TYR A 68 -11.05 12.37 -1.39
N GLU A 69 -12.36 12.42 -1.15
CA GLU A 69 -13.05 13.62 -0.67
C GLU A 69 -12.67 13.97 0.78
N LEU A 70 -12.69 12.98 1.68
CA LEU A 70 -12.59 13.18 3.13
C LEU A 70 -11.22 12.86 3.71
N GLY A 71 -10.40 12.12 2.99
CA GLY A 71 -9.09 11.68 3.46
C GLY A 71 -7.96 12.68 3.24
N PRO A 72 -6.83 12.46 3.91
CA PRO A 72 -5.63 13.27 3.76
C PRO A 72 -5.04 13.10 2.35
N LYS A 73 -4.37 14.16 1.88
CA LYS A 73 -3.60 14.13 0.64
C LYS A 73 -2.31 14.93 0.80
N LEU A 74 -1.19 14.30 0.46
CA LEU A 74 0.03 15.03 0.20
C LEU A 74 -0.12 15.80 -1.12
N GLN A 75 0.34 17.02 -1.15
CA GLN A 75 0.25 17.91 -2.30
C GLN A 75 1.27 17.51 -3.37
N SER A 76 0.97 17.87 -4.61
CA SER A 76 1.84 17.58 -5.75
C SER A 76 3.19 18.28 -5.62
N ILE A 77 4.26 17.50 -5.83
CA ILE A 77 5.64 18.00 -5.90
C ILE A 77 6.10 18.24 -7.35
N GLY A 78 5.16 18.30 -8.30
CA GLY A 78 5.44 18.60 -9.71
C GLY A 78 6.04 17.45 -10.52
N GLN A 79 6.16 16.25 -9.94
CA GLN A 79 6.63 15.05 -10.62
C GLN A 79 5.79 13.82 -10.25
N PRO A 80 5.76 12.77 -11.10
CA PRO A 80 5.05 11.54 -10.80
C PRO A 80 5.65 10.82 -9.59
N VAL A 81 4.79 10.28 -8.74
CA VAL A 81 5.19 9.51 -7.57
C VAL A 81 4.79 8.04 -7.69
N ILE A 82 5.48 7.15 -6.99
CA ILE A 82 5.04 5.78 -6.78
C ILE A 82 4.29 5.71 -5.44
N VAL A 83 3.08 5.14 -5.47
CA VAL A 83 2.33 4.81 -4.25
C VAL A 83 2.36 3.31 -4.04
N LEU A 84 2.99 2.87 -2.95
CA LEU A 84 3.11 1.45 -2.60
C LEU A 84 1.96 1.04 -1.67
N GLY A 85 0.95 0.36 -2.22
CA GLY A 85 -0.19 -0.16 -1.47
C GLY A 85 0.15 -1.42 -0.67
N MET A 86 -0.05 -1.36 0.64
CA MET A 86 0.25 -2.44 1.57
C MET A 86 -0.98 -2.87 2.37
N PRO A 87 -1.10 -4.17 2.71
CA PRO A 87 -2.18 -4.63 3.56
C PRO A 87 -2.04 -4.06 4.97
N TYR A 88 -3.04 -3.31 5.45
CA TYR A 88 -3.03 -2.69 6.77
C TYR A 88 -3.09 -3.70 7.92
N ASP A 89 -3.58 -4.92 7.68
CA ASP A 89 -3.52 -6.00 8.66
C ASP A 89 -2.11 -6.64 8.80
N GLY A 90 -1.12 -6.09 8.07
CA GLY A 90 0.29 -6.40 8.20
C GLY A 90 0.71 -7.75 7.62
N ARG A 91 1.97 -8.09 7.87
CA ARG A 91 2.61 -9.33 7.44
C ARG A 91 2.83 -10.26 8.63
N THR A 92 2.70 -11.57 8.44
CA THR A 92 2.85 -12.56 9.52
C THR A 92 3.76 -13.75 9.20
N ARG A 93 4.06 -13.98 7.92
CA ARG A 93 4.78 -15.19 7.47
C ARG A 93 6.08 -14.89 6.76
N THR A 94 6.13 -13.82 6.00
CA THR A 94 7.27 -13.48 5.15
C THR A 94 7.75 -12.07 5.47
N ALA A 95 9.06 -11.90 5.57
CA ALA A 95 9.71 -10.65 5.88
C ALA A 95 9.39 -9.57 4.82
N PRO A 96 8.84 -8.41 5.20
CA PRO A 96 8.58 -7.32 4.28
C PRO A 96 9.87 -6.57 3.89
N ILE A 97 9.97 -6.16 2.62
CA ILE A 97 11.12 -5.42 2.08
C ILE A 97 10.75 -4.03 1.55
N ASN A 98 9.48 -3.66 1.59
CA ASN A 98 8.96 -2.44 0.96
C ASN A 98 9.62 -1.14 1.43
N VAL A 99 10.02 -1.05 2.72
CA VAL A 99 10.72 0.14 3.24
C VAL A 99 12.08 0.31 2.55
N ILE A 100 12.83 -0.77 2.38
CA ILE A 100 14.10 -0.73 1.62
C ILE A 100 13.83 -0.42 0.14
N THR A 101 12.77 -0.98 -0.44
CA THR A 101 12.36 -0.66 -1.82
C THR A 101 12.04 0.83 -1.98
N ALA A 102 11.33 1.43 -1.03
CA ALA A 102 11.04 2.87 -1.04
C ALA A 102 12.32 3.71 -0.92
N LEU A 103 13.23 3.35 -0.02
CA LEU A 103 14.53 4.01 0.13
C LEU A 103 15.39 3.90 -1.15
N LEU A 104 15.43 2.73 -1.79
CA LEU A 104 16.11 2.52 -3.07
C LEU A 104 15.57 3.43 -4.18
N LEU A 105 14.24 3.50 -4.31
CA LEU A 105 13.59 4.35 -5.31
C LEU A 105 13.88 5.83 -5.04
N ALA A 106 13.74 6.29 -3.81
CA ALA A 106 14.01 7.68 -3.45
C ALA A 106 15.49 8.05 -3.62
N ALA A 107 16.42 7.16 -3.24
CA ALA A 107 17.85 7.34 -3.48
C ALA A 107 18.19 7.40 -4.98
N ALA A 108 17.37 6.80 -5.84
CA ALA A 108 17.49 6.87 -7.29
C ALA A 108 16.72 8.05 -7.92
N GLY A 109 16.11 8.93 -7.12
CA GLY A 109 15.36 10.11 -7.56
C GLY A 109 13.89 9.87 -7.89
N GLN A 110 13.32 8.70 -7.58
CA GLN A 110 11.91 8.42 -7.75
C GLN A 110 11.17 8.60 -6.41
N PRO A 111 10.31 9.61 -6.25
CA PRO A 111 9.57 9.79 -5.02
C PRO A 111 8.55 8.68 -4.77
N VAL A 112 8.39 8.33 -3.49
CA VAL A 112 7.52 7.26 -3.02
C VAL A 112 6.62 7.74 -1.89
N ILE A 113 5.36 7.38 -1.97
CA ILE A 113 4.40 7.52 -0.88
C ILE A 113 3.98 6.13 -0.42
N MET A 114 3.97 5.97 0.89
CA MET A 114 3.40 4.82 1.57
C MET A 114 2.34 5.29 2.56
N HIS A 115 1.48 4.41 2.98
CA HIS A 115 0.44 4.72 3.95
C HIS A 115 0.08 3.49 4.78
N GLY A 116 -0.45 3.72 5.97
CA GLY A 116 -0.83 2.65 6.88
C GLY A 116 -1.03 3.18 8.29
N GLY A 117 -1.14 2.28 9.23
CA GLY A 117 -1.32 2.60 10.63
C GLY A 117 -0.78 1.50 11.54
N ASP A 118 -1.36 1.39 12.73
CA ASP A 118 -1.01 0.39 13.73
C ASP A 118 -1.50 -1.01 13.33
N ARG A 119 -1.22 -1.99 14.18
CA ARG A 119 -1.69 -3.36 13.99
C ARG A 119 -3.21 -3.43 13.93
N LEU A 120 -3.71 -4.05 12.88
CA LEU A 120 -5.16 -4.19 12.64
C LEU A 120 -5.59 -5.66 12.55
N PRO A 121 -6.83 -5.94 12.95
CA PRO A 121 -7.43 -7.23 12.68
C PRO A 121 -7.62 -7.42 11.15
N THR A 122 -7.55 -8.63 10.64
CA THR A 122 -7.67 -9.90 11.40
C THR A 122 -6.33 -10.55 11.72
N LYS A 123 -5.24 -10.13 11.10
CA LYS A 123 -3.94 -10.80 11.27
C LYS A 123 -3.13 -10.26 12.43
N TYR A 124 -3.30 -8.98 12.80
CA TYR A 124 -2.39 -8.26 13.72
C TYR A 124 -0.92 -8.43 13.35
N GLY A 125 -0.68 -8.54 12.04
CA GLY A 125 0.66 -8.70 11.51
C GLY A 125 1.49 -7.43 11.65
N LEU A 126 2.76 -7.53 11.31
CA LEU A 126 3.70 -6.42 11.36
C LEU A 126 3.32 -5.33 10.35
N PRO A 127 2.94 -4.11 10.79
CA PRO A 127 2.62 -3.00 9.92
C PRO A 127 3.88 -2.22 9.52
N LEU A 128 3.77 -1.39 8.47
CA LEU A 128 4.90 -0.58 7.99
C LEU A 128 5.44 0.39 9.03
N ILE A 129 4.56 0.94 9.88
CA ILE A 129 4.97 1.94 10.88
C ILE A 129 5.99 1.38 11.87
N GLU A 130 5.80 0.13 12.32
CA GLU A 130 6.75 -0.51 13.23
C GLU A 130 8.11 -0.79 12.55
N ILE A 131 8.12 -1.02 11.24
CA ILE A 131 9.38 -1.17 10.48
C ILE A 131 10.11 0.16 10.40
N TRP A 132 9.41 1.26 10.08
CA TRP A 132 9.98 2.59 10.07
C TRP A 132 10.54 2.97 11.44
N GLN A 133 9.78 2.77 12.51
CA GLN A 133 10.22 3.02 13.89
C GLN A 133 11.45 2.19 14.26
N GLY A 134 11.48 0.91 13.89
CA GLY A 134 12.64 0.05 14.10
C GLY A 134 13.90 0.51 13.35
N LEU A 135 13.75 1.21 12.24
CA LEU A 135 14.84 1.86 11.50
C LEU A 135 15.15 3.28 11.98
N GLY A 136 14.51 3.75 13.06
CA GLY A 136 14.75 5.05 13.67
C GLY A 136 13.92 6.21 13.09
N ILE A 137 12.87 5.91 12.32
CA ILE A 137 11.99 6.92 11.70
C ILE A 137 10.59 6.84 12.30
N ASP A 138 10.17 7.85 13.04
CA ASP A 138 8.84 7.88 13.67
C ASP A 138 7.88 8.87 12.98
N TRP A 139 7.11 8.37 12.04
CA TRP A 139 6.08 9.13 11.33
C TRP A 139 4.85 9.47 12.19
N THR A 140 4.70 8.85 13.37
CA THR A 140 3.52 9.06 14.22
C THR A 140 3.52 10.43 14.91
N SER A 141 4.69 11.02 15.08
CA SER A 141 4.86 12.34 15.70
C SER A 141 4.45 13.47 14.76
N LEU A 142 4.59 13.31 13.45
CA LEU A 142 4.41 14.38 12.46
C LEU A 142 2.95 14.72 12.19
N THR A 143 2.67 16.00 11.93
CA THR A 143 1.43 16.45 11.28
C THR A 143 1.47 16.14 9.78
N LEU A 144 0.34 16.29 9.08
CA LEU A 144 0.30 16.08 7.62
C LEU A 144 1.19 17.11 6.89
N GLU A 145 1.23 18.35 7.37
CA GLU A 145 2.07 19.44 6.84
C GLU A 145 3.57 19.12 7.04
N GLN A 146 3.95 18.62 8.20
CA GLN A 146 5.33 18.18 8.46
C GLN A 146 5.69 16.96 7.58
N THR A 147 4.76 16.03 7.42
CA THR A 147 4.94 14.89 6.49
C THR A 147 5.13 15.39 5.04
N GLN A 148 4.40 16.43 4.63
CA GLN A 148 4.60 17.06 3.33
C GLN A 148 6.01 17.64 3.19
N GLN A 149 6.50 18.37 4.19
CA GLN A 149 7.86 18.95 4.19
C GLN A 149 8.94 17.86 4.09
N VAL A 150 8.81 16.77 4.86
CA VAL A 150 9.72 15.63 4.75
C VAL A 150 9.64 15.01 3.37
N PHE A 151 8.44 14.84 2.82
CA PHE A 151 8.24 14.28 1.47
C PHE A 151 8.90 15.16 0.38
N GLU A 152 8.73 16.47 0.45
CA GLU A 152 9.35 17.42 -0.47
C GLU A 152 10.88 17.39 -0.42
N ALA A 153 11.44 17.31 0.78
CA ALA A 153 12.88 17.31 0.99
C ALA A 153 13.54 15.98 0.61
N THR A 154 12.91 14.85 0.92
CA THR A 154 13.57 13.53 0.86
C THR A 154 13.05 12.62 -0.24
N GLY A 155 11.89 12.93 -0.83
CA GLY A 155 11.19 12.07 -1.77
C GLY A 155 10.46 10.88 -1.11
N ILE A 156 10.37 10.81 0.23
CA ILE A 156 9.64 9.78 0.96
C ILE A 156 8.51 10.43 1.78
N GLY A 157 7.28 9.97 1.56
CA GLY A 157 6.11 10.35 2.36
C GLY A 157 5.44 9.12 2.97
N PHE A 158 5.04 9.23 4.24
CA PHE A 158 4.24 8.21 4.90
C PHE A 158 2.98 8.82 5.54
N VAL A 159 1.82 8.50 4.97
CA VAL A 159 0.55 8.94 5.55
C VAL A 159 0.16 7.98 6.67
N TYR A 160 0.42 8.39 7.91
CA TYR A 160 0.05 7.65 9.11
C TYR A 160 -1.43 7.87 9.42
N THR A 161 -2.27 6.92 9.01
CA THR A 161 -3.73 7.06 9.01
C THR A 161 -4.35 7.31 10.39
N PRO A 162 -3.83 6.79 11.53
CA PRO A 162 -4.37 7.11 12.83
C PRO A 162 -4.37 8.61 13.15
N LYS A 163 -3.35 9.35 12.71
CA LYS A 163 -3.23 10.79 12.95
C LYS A 163 -3.77 11.62 11.79
N HIS A 164 -3.42 11.24 10.57
CA HIS A 164 -3.73 12.04 9.39
C HIS A 164 -5.15 11.83 8.85
N PHE A 165 -5.83 10.74 9.23
CA PHE A 165 -7.19 10.44 8.81
C PHE A 165 -8.09 10.04 9.99
N PRO A 166 -8.35 10.96 10.93
CA PRO A 166 -9.11 10.65 12.15
C PRO A 166 -10.53 10.12 11.88
N LEU A 167 -11.17 10.54 10.78
CA LEU A 167 -12.48 10.00 10.39
C LEU A 167 -12.47 8.49 10.13
N ASN A 168 -11.33 7.92 9.77
CA ASN A 168 -11.19 6.47 9.54
C ASN A 168 -11.02 5.66 10.84
N GLN A 169 -10.69 6.31 11.95
CA GLN A 169 -10.42 5.64 13.23
C GLN A 169 -11.62 4.82 13.73
N ILE A 170 -12.84 5.34 13.57
CA ILE A 170 -14.03 4.65 14.01
C ILE A 170 -14.24 3.32 13.27
N LEU A 171 -13.86 3.26 12.01
CA LEU A 171 -13.97 2.04 11.20
C LEU A 171 -12.99 0.96 11.65
N TRP A 172 -11.89 1.33 12.30
CA TRP A 172 -10.93 0.38 12.87
C TRP A 172 -11.51 -0.34 14.08
N SER A 173 -12.23 0.38 14.96
CA SER A 173 -12.92 -0.25 16.09
C SER A 173 -13.98 -1.26 15.64
N TYR A 174 -14.66 -0.96 14.53
CA TYR A 174 -15.63 -1.89 13.95
C TYR A 174 -14.96 -3.11 13.32
N ARG A 175 -13.77 -2.98 12.73
CA ARG A 175 -12.98 -4.14 12.23
C ARG A 175 -12.65 -5.10 13.37
N GLU A 176 -12.25 -4.58 14.52
CA GLU A 176 -11.99 -5.37 15.73
C GLU A 176 -13.22 -6.19 16.11
N GLN A 177 -14.36 -5.52 16.25
CA GLN A 177 -15.60 -6.14 16.67
C GLN A 177 -16.14 -7.15 15.65
N LEU A 178 -15.95 -6.92 14.37
CA LEU A 178 -16.39 -7.83 13.30
C LEU A 178 -15.60 -9.15 13.26
N GLY A 179 -14.34 -9.14 13.66
CA GLY A 179 -13.45 -10.30 13.56
C GLY A 179 -13.27 -10.82 12.14
N LYS A 180 -13.58 -10.01 11.13
CA LYS A 180 -13.48 -10.34 9.70
C LYS A 180 -12.93 -9.15 8.91
N ARG A 181 -12.11 -9.43 7.90
CA ARG A 181 -11.56 -8.42 7.00
C ARG A 181 -12.67 -7.84 6.11
N PRO A 182 -13.03 -6.54 6.24
CA PRO A 182 -14.07 -5.93 5.42
C PRO A 182 -13.55 -5.55 4.02
N PRO A 183 -14.42 -5.23 3.04
CA PRO A 183 -14.03 -4.74 1.72
C PRO A 183 -13.17 -3.47 1.73
N LEU A 184 -13.31 -2.62 2.76
CA LEU A 184 -12.42 -1.47 3.00
C LEU A 184 -10.93 -1.86 2.93
N ALA A 185 -10.57 -2.99 3.55
CA ALA A 185 -9.18 -3.48 3.54
C ALA A 185 -8.68 -3.91 2.14
N THR A 186 -9.58 -4.13 1.19
CA THR A 186 -9.24 -4.37 -0.22
C THR A 186 -9.06 -3.04 -0.96
N MET A 187 -9.96 -2.09 -0.72
CA MET A 187 -9.90 -0.75 -1.30
C MET A 187 -8.63 0.00 -0.87
N GLU A 188 -8.22 -0.12 0.40
CA GLU A 188 -7.02 0.51 0.95
C GLU A 188 -5.73 0.13 0.22
N LEU A 189 -5.66 -1.05 -0.39
CA LEU A 189 -4.50 -1.48 -1.19
C LEU A 189 -4.29 -0.61 -2.45
N ILE A 190 -5.33 0.03 -2.95
CA ILE A 190 -5.29 0.88 -4.15
C ILE A 190 -5.65 2.34 -3.83
N TRP A 191 -5.72 2.71 -2.56
CA TRP A 191 -5.90 4.09 -2.15
C TRP A 191 -4.64 4.91 -2.44
N CYS A 192 -4.83 6.13 -2.95
CA CYS A 192 -3.77 7.06 -3.27
C CYS A 192 -3.95 8.37 -2.51
N PRO A 193 -3.23 8.59 -1.40
CA PRO A 193 -3.27 9.84 -0.65
C PRO A 193 -2.33 10.91 -1.25
N TYR A 194 -2.44 11.18 -2.54
CA TYR A 194 -1.63 12.16 -3.25
C TYR A 194 -2.48 12.96 -4.25
N ALA A 195 -2.25 14.25 -4.33
CA ALA A 195 -3.01 15.17 -5.19
C ALA A 195 -2.39 15.37 -6.58
N GLY A 196 -1.33 14.65 -6.92
CA GLY A 196 -0.63 14.71 -8.21
C GLY A 196 -0.72 13.43 -9.03
N ASP A 197 0.11 13.33 -10.06
CA ASP A 197 0.23 12.13 -10.90
C ASP A 197 0.92 11.01 -10.13
N ALA A 198 0.30 9.83 -10.11
CA ALA A 198 0.76 8.70 -9.33
C ALA A 198 0.78 7.40 -10.13
N HIS A 199 1.80 6.60 -9.91
CA HIS A 199 1.85 5.19 -10.29
C HIS A 199 1.43 4.35 -9.09
N ILE A 200 0.21 3.83 -9.09
CA ILE A 200 -0.32 3.01 -7.99
C ILE A 200 0.19 1.58 -8.15
N ILE A 201 0.85 1.06 -7.11
CA ILE A 201 1.32 -0.31 -7.05
C ILE A 201 0.60 -1.03 -5.92
N ALA A 202 -0.10 -2.11 -6.24
CA ALA A 202 -0.90 -2.86 -5.28
C ALA A 202 -0.67 -4.36 -5.37
N GLY A 203 -0.68 -5.01 -4.23
CA GLY A 203 -0.62 -6.45 -4.15
C GLY A 203 -2.01 -7.10 -4.17
N PHE A 204 -2.10 -8.31 -4.71
CA PHE A 204 -3.29 -9.15 -4.62
C PHE A 204 -2.93 -10.61 -4.34
N VAL A 205 -3.89 -11.38 -3.84
CA VAL A 205 -3.75 -12.83 -3.62
C VAL A 205 -4.58 -13.62 -4.63
N HIS A 206 -5.82 -13.18 -4.86
CA HIS A 206 -6.79 -13.89 -5.68
C HIS A 206 -7.10 -13.12 -6.97
N PRO A 207 -7.17 -13.78 -8.14
CA PRO A 207 -7.43 -13.12 -9.41
C PRO A 207 -8.68 -12.21 -9.45
N PRO A 208 -9.81 -12.53 -8.77
CA PRO A 208 -10.95 -11.61 -8.73
C PRO A 208 -10.64 -10.23 -8.12
N THR A 209 -9.66 -10.15 -7.21
CA THR A 209 -9.25 -8.87 -6.61
C THR A 209 -8.53 -7.98 -7.65
N GLU A 210 -7.69 -8.58 -8.48
CA GLU A 210 -7.01 -7.87 -9.57
C GLU A 210 -8.01 -7.25 -10.55
N ALA A 211 -9.02 -8.03 -10.98
CA ALA A 211 -10.08 -7.53 -11.86
C ALA A 211 -10.90 -6.38 -11.23
N MET A 212 -11.20 -6.47 -9.93
CA MET A 212 -11.85 -5.37 -9.21
C MET A 212 -11.00 -4.11 -9.17
N PHE A 213 -9.68 -4.24 -8.94
CA PHE A 213 -8.75 -3.12 -8.94
C PHE A 213 -8.70 -2.42 -10.30
N GLN A 214 -8.59 -3.19 -11.39
CA GLN A 214 -8.59 -2.66 -12.75
C GLN A 214 -9.84 -1.82 -13.02
N VAL A 215 -11.01 -2.37 -12.75
CA VAL A 215 -12.28 -1.65 -12.94
C VAL A 215 -12.36 -0.40 -12.06
N ALA A 216 -11.98 -0.50 -10.78
CA ALA A 216 -12.05 0.62 -9.85
C ALA A 216 -11.13 1.78 -10.27
N LEU A 217 -9.87 1.48 -10.62
CA LEU A 217 -8.92 2.50 -11.04
C LEU A 217 -9.27 3.07 -12.42
N GLY A 218 -9.73 2.23 -13.35
CA GLY A 218 -10.21 2.67 -14.66
C GLY A 218 -11.38 3.67 -14.56
N LEU A 219 -12.41 3.37 -13.75
CA LEU A 219 -13.54 4.27 -13.48
C LEU A 219 -13.12 5.60 -12.83
N ARG A 220 -11.99 5.64 -12.14
CA ARG A 220 -11.41 6.85 -11.54
C ARG A 220 -10.43 7.57 -12.46
N GLY A 221 -10.20 7.09 -13.66
CA GLY A 221 -9.29 7.69 -14.62
C GLY A 221 -7.81 7.53 -14.28
N VAL A 222 -7.45 6.60 -13.39
CA VAL A 222 -6.05 6.31 -13.07
C VAL A 222 -5.41 5.59 -14.25
N ARG A 223 -4.34 6.18 -14.80
CA ARG A 223 -3.70 5.70 -16.02
C ARG A 223 -2.53 4.74 -15.77
N LYS A 224 -1.85 4.87 -14.63
CA LYS A 224 -0.63 4.11 -14.35
C LYS A 224 -0.78 3.32 -13.06
N TYR A 225 -0.83 2.00 -13.20
CA TYR A 225 -0.86 1.08 -12.07
C TYR A 225 -0.14 -0.23 -12.40
N THR A 226 0.31 -0.89 -11.36
CA THR A 226 0.92 -2.23 -11.42
C THR A 226 0.35 -3.09 -10.32
N PHE A 227 -0.19 -4.25 -10.68
CA PHE A 227 -0.69 -5.22 -9.71
C PHE A 227 0.26 -6.40 -9.62
N ILE A 228 0.54 -6.85 -8.41
CA ILE A 228 1.48 -7.92 -8.13
C ILE A 228 0.77 -9.02 -7.35
N LYS A 229 0.82 -10.25 -7.85
CA LYS A 229 0.46 -11.42 -7.04
C LYS A 229 1.54 -11.65 -5.98
N GLY A 230 1.59 -10.72 -5.04
CA GLY A 230 2.68 -10.57 -4.11
C GLY A 230 2.56 -11.43 -2.85
N LEU A 231 3.56 -11.30 -2.01
CA LEU A 231 3.64 -12.02 -0.75
C LEU A 231 2.58 -11.50 0.23
N GLU A 232 1.66 -12.35 0.65
CA GLU A 232 0.56 -12.01 1.57
C GLU A 232 -0.34 -10.85 1.11
N GLY A 233 -0.40 -10.58 -0.19
CA GLY A 233 -1.18 -9.48 -0.76
C GLY A 233 -0.49 -8.11 -0.70
N SER A 234 0.79 -8.08 -0.39
CA SER A 234 1.64 -6.90 -0.50
C SER A 234 2.18 -6.72 -1.92
N CYS A 235 2.87 -5.63 -2.17
CA CYS A 235 3.57 -5.40 -3.43
C CYS A 235 4.99 -6.01 -3.48
N ASP A 236 5.39 -6.84 -2.51
CA ASP A 236 6.65 -7.58 -2.56
C ASP A 236 6.57 -8.78 -3.51
N LEU A 237 7.53 -8.86 -4.43
CA LEU A 237 7.63 -9.96 -5.38
C LEU A 237 8.16 -11.23 -4.69
N PRO A 238 7.55 -12.40 -4.97
CA PRO A 238 8.07 -13.67 -4.49
C PRO A 238 9.38 -14.04 -5.18
N ARG A 239 10.30 -14.71 -4.45
CA ARG A 239 11.53 -15.30 -5.00
C ARG A 239 11.46 -16.81 -5.16
N ASP A 240 10.49 -17.46 -4.50
CA ASP A 240 10.32 -18.92 -4.50
C ASP A 240 9.51 -19.45 -5.68
N ARG A 241 8.97 -18.56 -6.50
CA ARG A 241 8.11 -18.88 -7.65
C ARG A 241 8.09 -17.75 -8.66
N THR A 242 7.58 -18.02 -9.85
CA THR A 242 7.32 -17.01 -10.87
C THR A 242 6.46 -15.86 -10.29
N ALA A 243 6.96 -14.64 -10.38
CA ALA A 243 6.21 -13.45 -10.04
C ALA A 243 5.21 -13.14 -11.17
N ILE A 244 3.93 -13.06 -10.84
CA ILE A 244 2.84 -12.72 -11.75
C ILE A 244 2.49 -11.26 -11.52
N ILE A 245 2.60 -10.46 -12.58
CA ILE A 245 2.47 -9.02 -12.54
C ILE A 245 1.52 -8.58 -13.66
N SER A 246 0.70 -7.58 -13.38
CA SER A 246 -0.20 -6.97 -14.35
C SER A 246 0.08 -5.48 -14.42
N LEU A 247 0.26 -5.00 -15.61
CA LEU A 247 0.58 -3.61 -15.91
C LEU A 247 -0.62 -2.96 -16.56
N SER A 248 -0.88 -1.70 -16.20
CA SER A 248 -1.84 -0.89 -16.95
C SER A 248 -1.44 -0.79 -18.42
N SER A 249 -2.42 -0.88 -19.29
CA SER A 249 -2.30 -0.69 -20.73
C SER A 249 -2.84 0.70 -21.15
N LEU A 250 -2.58 1.11 -22.39
CA LEU A 250 -3.22 2.29 -22.97
C LEU A 250 -4.74 2.08 -23.14
N ASN A 251 -5.17 0.82 -23.33
CA ASN A 251 -6.57 0.43 -23.25
C ASN A 251 -6.91 0.10 -21.78
N PRO A 252 -7.78 0.88 -21.11
CA PRO A 252 -8.11 0.66 -19.69
C PRO A 252 -8.80 -0.68 -19.40
N ASP A 253 -9.38 -1.33 -20.42
CA ASP A 253 -10.02 -2.64 -20.30
C ASP A 253 -9.02 -3.80 -20.41
N GLU A 254 -7.75 -3.52 -20.69
CA GLU A 254 -6.71 -4.51 -20.87
C GLU A 254 -5.60 -4.38 -19.83
N LEU A 255 -5.03 -5.54 -19.43
CA LEU A 255 -3.83 -5.64 -18.63
C LEU A 255 -2.74 -6.34 -19.43
N THR A 256 -1.57 -5.74 -19.47
CA THR A 256 -0.39 -6.44 -19.97
C THR A 256 0.15 -7.38 -18.90
N ARG A 257 0.21 -8.67 -19.18
CA ARG A 257 0.75 -9.67 -18.25
C ARG A 257 2.26 -9.77 -18.38
N LEU A 258 2.94 -9.59 -17.26
CA LEU A 258 4.37 -9.81 -17.12
C LEU A 258 4.60 -10.97 -16.15
N GLN A 259 5.49 -11.88 -16.52
CA GLN A 259 5.95 -12.98 -15.67
C GLN A 259 7.47 -12.89 -15.53
N LEU A 260 7.95 -12.87 -14.29
CA LEU A 260 9.37 -12.89 -14.00
C LEU A 260 9.71 -14.17 -13.24
N VAL A 261 10.67 -14.91 -13.77
CA VAL A 261 11.19 -16.14 -13.16
C VAL A 261 12.45 -15.77 -12.39
N PRO A 262 12.48 -15.82 -11.06
CA PRO A 262 13.63 -15.39 -10.26
C PRO A 262 14.94 -16.10 -10.64
N ARG A 263 14.83 -17.38 -10.99
CA ARG A 263 15.96 -18.21 -11.44
C ARG A 263 16.72 -17.61 -12.62
N ASP A 264 16.04 -16.96 -13.55
CA ASP A 264 16.62 -16.38 -14.75
C ASP A 264 17.55 -15.20 -14.43
N TYR A 265 17.44 -14.66 -13.21
CA TYR A 265 18.22 -13.55 -12.66
C TYR A 265 19.12 -13.96 -11.49
N GLY A 266 19.31 -15.26 -11.27
CA GLY A 266 20.20 -15.76 -10.21
C GLY A 266 19.58 -15.87 -8.81
N PHE A 267 18.29 -15.63 -8.66
CA PHE A 267 17.57 -15.74 -7.36
C PHE A 267 16.89 -17.11 -7.27
N ILE A 268 17.44 -18.03 -6.46
CA ILE A 268 16.98 -19.45 -6.42
C ILE A 268 16.59 -19.87 -5.01
N THR A 269 16.17 -18.98 -4.15
CA THR A 269 15.95 -19.32 -2.75
C THR A 269 14.49 -19.07 -2.30
N LYS A 270 14.17 -19.59 -1.12
CA LYS A 270 12.87 -19.34 -0.48
C LYS A 270 12.75 -17.86 -0.08
N ASN A 271 11.50 -17.40 0.03
CA ASN A 271 11.24 -16.09 0.65
C ASN A 271 11.73 -16.10 2.10
N VAL A 272 12.30 -14.99 2.56
CA VAL A 272 12.75 -14.84 3.95
C VAL A 272 11.53 -14.91 4.87
N PRO A 273 11.50 -15.79 5.88
CA PRO A 273 10.40 -15.85 6.83
C PRO A 273 10.43 -14.62 7.76
N LEU A 274 9.25 -14.17 8.18
CA LEU A 274 9.12 -13.20 9.26
C LEU A 274 9.10 -13.99 10.58
N THR A 275 10.13 -13.81 11.39
CA THR A 275 10.29 -14.44 12.71
C THR A 275 9.88 -13.45 13.80
N THR A 276 10.71 -12.49 14.10
CA THR A 276 10.45 -11.41 15.04
C THR A 276 10.68 -10.04 14.38
N THR A 277 10.06 -9.00 14.93
CA THR A 277 10.31 -7.63 14.46
C THR A 277 11.79 -7.24 14.65
N ALA A 278 12.40 -7.63 15.76
CA ALA A 278 13.79 -7.29 16.05
C ALA A 278 14.77 -7.94 15.05
N GLU A 279 14.59 -9.21 14.73
CA GLU A 279 15.40 -9.90 13.70
C GLU A 279 15.22 -9.27 12.33
N LEU A 280 13.98 -8.95 11.94
CA LEU A 280 13.73 -8.24 10.69
C LEU A 280 14.48 -6.90 10.65
N ILE A 281 14.39 -6.09 11.69
CA ILE A 281 15.07 -4.79 11.73
C ILE A 281 16.57 -4.95 11.60
N ASN A 282 17.16 -5.92 12.29
CA ASN A 282 18.58 -6.24 12.15
C ASN A 282 18.95 -6.65 10.71
N ASP A 283 18.13 -7.49 10.08
CA ASP A 283 18.31 -7.89 8.68
C ASP A 283 18.23 -6.71 7.72
N LEU A 284 17.26 -5.80 7.91
CA LEU A 284 17.11 -4.59 7.10
C LEU A 284 18.30 -3.62 7.29
N GLN A 285 18.82 -3.48 8.52
CA GLN A 285 20.04 -2.73 8.78
C GLN A 285 21.25 -3.37 8.09
N GLY A 286 21.32 -4.70 8.08
CA GLY A 286 22.31 -5.45 7.30
C GLY A 286 22.23 -5.16 5.79
N VAL A 287 21.03 -5.06 5.24
CA VAL A 287 20.83 -4.67 3.83
C VAL A 287 21.37 -3.25 3.57
N LEU A 288 21.05 -2.30 4.45
CA LEU A 288 21.50 -0.90 4.32
C LEU A 288 23.03 -0.74 4.37
N THR A 289 23.73 -1.69 4.97
CA THR A 289 25.20 -1.74 5.02
C THR A 289 25.81 -2.67 3.98
N GLY A 290 24.98 -3.29 3.12
CA GLY A 290 25.44 -4.18 2.06
C GLY A 290 25.87 -5.57 2.52
N ASN A 291 25.54 -5.98 3.73
CA ASN A 291 25.89 -7.29 4.28
C ASN A 291 25.22 -8.41 3.46
N ALA A 292 26.04 -9.37 3.01
CA ALA A 292 25.55 -10.51 2.24
C ALA A 292 24.55 -11.34 3.04
N SER A 293 23.31 -11.44 2.57
CA SER A 293 22.22 -12.15 3.24
C SER A 293 21.09 -12.47 2.28
N GLU A 294 20.19 -13.35 2.68
CA GLU A 294 18.94 -13.62 1.92
C GLU A 294 18.03 -12.40 1.84
N MET A 295 18.09 -11.53 2.86
CA MET A 295 17.35 -10.26 2.84
C MET A 295 17.92 -9.29 1.82
N LEU A 296 19.25 -9.22 1.66
CA LEU A 296 19.89 -8.45 0.59
C LEU A 296 19.42 -8.94 -0.79
N GLN A 297 19.38 -10.26 -1.01
CA GLN A 297 18.88 -10.82 -2.26
C GLN A 297 17.41 -10.44 -2.51
N THR A 298 16.60 -10.40 -1.46
CA THR A 298 15.20 -9.92 -1.52
C THR A 298 15.13 -8.44 -1.89
N ALA A 299 16.02 -7.61 -1.34
CA ALA A 299 16.12 -6.19 -1.65
C ALA A 299 16.54 -5.95 -3.11
N LEU A 300 17.53 -6.70 -3.61
CA LEU A 300 17.99 -6.60 -4.99
C LEU A 300 16.89 -7.02 -5.99
N TRP A 301 16.18 -8.11 -5.72
CA TRP A 301 15.09 -8.59 -6.55
C TRP A 301 13.93 -7.59 -6.64
N ASN A 302 13.46 -7.09 -5.50
CA ASN A 302 12.38 -6.10 -5.46
C ASN A 302 12.86 -4.72 -5.96
N GLY A 303 13.99 -4.24 -5.47
CA GLY A 303 14.58 -2.96 -5.90
C GLY A 303 14.82 -2.91 -7.39
N GLY A 304 15.41 -3.96 -7.96
CA GLY A 304 15.64 -4.09 -9.40
C GLY A 304 14.36 -3.98 -10.21
N PHE A 305 13.33 -4.70 -9.82
CA PHE A 305 12.02 -4.61 -10.47
C PHE A 305 11.45 -3.19 -10.43
N TYR A 306 11.45 -2.54 -9.28
CA TYR A 306 10.84 -1.23 -9.13
C TYR A 306 11.66 -0.12 -9.80
N LEU A 307 12.99 -0.20 -9.83
CA LEU A 307 13.85 0.70 -10.60
C LEU A 307 13.60 0.58 -12.11
N TRP A 308 13.37 -0.65 -12.59
CA TRP A 308 12.94 -0.85 -13.98
C TRP A 308 11.54 -0.28 -14.23
N ARG A 309 10.57 -0.58 -13.36
CA ARG A 309 9.18 -0.14 -13.55
C ARG A 309 8.97 1.37 -13.38
N SER A 310 9.84 2.05 -12.66
CA SER A 310 9.87 3.51 -12.60
C SER A 310 10.49 4.17 -13.85
N GLY A 311 11.17 3.39 -14.69
CA GLY A 311 11.88 3.89 -15.87
C GLY A 311 13.31 4.36 -15.60
N ILE A 312 13.82 4.18 -14.38
CA ILE A 312 15.20 4.53 -14.01
C ILE A 312 16.20 3.56 -14.65
N SER A 313 15.80 2.31 -14.82
CA SER A 313 16.58 1.28 -15.51
C SER A 313 15.83 0.77 -16.74
N PRO A 314 16.53 0.41 -17.82
CA PRO A 314 15.89 0.00 -19.07
C PRO A 314 15.23 -1.38 -18.99
N ASP A 315 15.74 -2.27 -18.13
CA ASP A 315 15.26 -3.64 -17.96
C ASP A 315 15.50 -4.14 -16.53
N MET A 316 15.05 -5.37 -16.26
CA MET A 316 15.13 -5.99 -14.95
C MET A 316 16.58 -6.21 -14.48
N GLN A 317 17.49 -6.66 -15.37
CA GLN A 317 18.87 -6.91 -14.99
C GLN A 317 19.59 -5.60 -14.65
N ALA A 318 19.46 -4.58 -15.48
CA ALA A 318 20.00 -3.25 -15.19
C ALA A 318 19.43 -2.65 -13.90
N GLY A 319 18.16 -2.96 -13.59
CA GLY A 319 17.55 -2.58 -12.33
C GLY A 319 18.19 -3.26 -11.13
N ILE A 320 18.47 -4.56 -11.21
CA ILE A 320 19.16 -5.32 -10.17
C ILE A 320 20.58 -4.78 -9.95
N ASP A 321 21.32 -4.57 -11.03
CA ASP A 321 22.69 -4.02 -10.97
C ASP A 321 22.70 -2.62 -10.35
N LYS A 322 21.72 -1.79 -10.71
CA LYS A 322 21.53 -0.45 -10.14
C LYS A 322 21.19 -0.52 -8.65
N ALA A 323 20.30 -1.43 -8.22
CA ALA A 323 19.98 -1.63 -6.81
C ALA A 323 21.22 -2.06 -6.00
N ALA A 324 22.02 -2.97 -6.54
CA ALA A 324 23.29 -3.40 -5.94
C ALA A 324 24.26 -2.23 -5.79
N ALA A 325 24.44 -1.42 -6.85
CA ALA A 325 25.30 -0.24 -6.81
C ALA A 325 24.85 0.81 -5.79
N LEU A 326 23.53 1.07 -5.69
CA LEU A 326 22.98 2.02 -4.73
C LEU A 326 23.17 1.56 -3.27
N ILE A 327 23.00 0.27 -3.01
CA ILE A 327 23.23 -0.28 -1.66
C ILE A 327 24.72 -0.24 -1.32
N SER A 328 25.59 -0.77 -2.21
CA SER A 328 27.02 -0.87 -1.96
C SER A 328 27.73 0.49 -1.82
N SER A 329 27.22 1.52 -2.50
CA SER A 329 27.72 2.89 -2.36
C SER A 329 27.28 3.61 -1.08
N GLY A 330 26.36 3.03 -0.32
CA GLY A 330 25.82 3.60 0.93
C GLY A 330 24.76 4.69 0.73
N VAL A 331 24.38 5.04 -0.50
CA VAL A 331 23.39 6.13 -0.73
C VAL A 331 22.00 5.79 -0.23
N VAL A 332 21.63 4.48 -0.16
CA VAL A 332 20.36 4.05 0.40
C VAL A 332 20.33 4.28 1.92
N LYS A 333 21.44 3.99 2.61
CA LYS A 333 21.61 4.30 4.03
C LYS A 333 21.59 5.82 4.26
N ALA A 334 22.32 6.57 3.44
CA ALA A 334 22.34 8.03 3.52
C ALA A 334 20.93 8.63 3.32
N LYS A 335 20.09 8.03 2.48
CA LYS A 335 18.68 8.45 2.31
C LYS A 335 17.86 8.24 3.59
N LEU A 336 18.07 7.15 4.32
CA LEU A 336 17.44 6.94 5.63
C LEU A 336 17.89 7.99 6.65
N ASP A 337 19.19 8.29 6.69
CA ASP A 337 19.77 9.29 7.59
C ASP A 337 19.27 10.71 7.25
N GLU A 338 19.12 11.03 5.97
CA GLU A 338 18.52 12.28 5.49
C GLU A 338 17.09 12.47 6.03
N ILE A 339 16.25 11.42 5.93
CA ILE A 339 14.88 11.46 6.48
C ILE A 339 14.93 11.76 7.99
N SER A 340 15.77 11.07 8.74
CA SER A 340 15.92 11.28 10.18
C SER A 340 16.33 12.73 10.51
N THR A 341 17.27 13.28 9.74
CA THR A 341 17.74 14.68 9.93
C THR A 341 16.61 15.67 9.66
N VAL A 342 15.93 15.54 8.50
CA VAL A 342 14.83 16.46 8.13
C VAL A 342 13.68 16.40 9.14
N MET A 343 13.38 15.20 9.67
CA MET A 343 12.34 15.06 10.70
C MET A 343 12.72 15.74 12.00
N SER A 344 14.00 15.64 12.42
CA SER A 344 14.50 16.30 13.63
C SER A 344 14.44 17.84 13.50
N ASP A 345 14.74 18.36 12.32
CA ASP A 345 14.69 19.79 12.02
C ASP A 345 13.24 20.32 11.90
N SER A 346 12.28 19.43 11.65
CA SER A 346 10.86 19.74 11.50
C SER A 346 10.09 19.73 12.83
N GLU A 347 10.71 19.31 13.93
CA GLU A 347 10.10 19.41 15.26
C GLU A 347 10.07 20.89 15.70
N PRO A 348 8.91 21.45 16.04
CA PRO A 348 8.87 22.79 16.62
C PRO A 348 9.57 22.78 17.97
N TRP A 349 10.39 23.79 18.22
CA TRP A 349 11.11 24.09 19.44
C TRP A 349 10.29 23.68 20.70
N ARG A 350 10.84 22.78 21.51
CA ARG A 350 10.34 22.48 22.86
C ARG A 350 10.47 23.69 23.78
#